data_03458c6e4a377b8217f56b4c5f6981f2
#
_entry.id   03458c6e4a377b8217f56b4c5f6981f2
#
_cell.length_a   1.000
_cell.length_b   1.000
_cell.length_c   1.000
_cell.angle_alpha   90.00
_cell.angle_beta   90.00
_cell.angle_gamma   90.00
#
_symmetry.space_group_name_H-M   'P 1'
#
loop_
_entity.id
_entity.type
_entity.pdbx_description
1 polymer ?
#
loop_
_entity_poly.entity_id
_entity_poly.type
_entity_poly.pdbx_seq_one_letter_code
_entity_poly.pdbx_strand_id
1 'polypeptide(L)' 'MKVLNAAQVANKTSISVSNIRRLVRDNKFPKPFALTENRQGWLETDVNDWISECVRKHHAGGTYAR' A
#
# COMPACT_ATOMS: atom_id res chain seq x y z
N MET A 1 -3.16 -13.71 10.29
CA MET A 1 -2.91 -12.28 10.11
C MET A 1 -1.43 -12.06 9.85
N LYS A 2 -1.11 -11.37 8.78
CA LYS A 2 0.28 -11.13 8.44
C LYS A 2 0.58 -9.65 8.43
N VAL A 3 1.74 -9.30 8.97
CA VAL A 3 2.16 -7.90 9.04
C VAL A 3 3.35 -7.73 8.11
N LEU A 4 3.35 -6.65 7.35
CA LEU A 4 4.40 -6.34 6.39
C LEU A 4 5.16 -5.10 6.84
N ASN A 5 6.47 -5.11 6.65
CA ASN A 5 7.26 -3.90 6.87
C ASN A 5 7.30 -3.07 5.59
N ALA A 6 7.92 -1.90 5.65
CA ALA A 6 7.93 -0.99 4.51
C ALA A 6 8.59 -1.61 3.29
N ALA A 7 9.67 -2.34 3.47
CA ALA A 7 10.34 -2.96 2.35
C ALA A 7 9.47 -4.04 1.69
N GLN A 8 8.74 -4.79 2.51
CA GLN A 8 7.84 -5.82 2.00
C GLN A 8 6.67 -5.20 1.25
N VAL A 9 6.14 -4.10 1.77
CA VAL A 9 5.06 -3.39 1.08
C VAL A 9 5.57 -2.84 -0.24
N ALA A 10 6.76 -2.28 -0.26
CA ALA A 10 7.36 -1.76 -1.49
C ALA A 10 7.50 -2.89 -2.52
N ASN A 11 7.98 -4.03 -2.07
CA ASN A 11 8.17 -5.17 -2.96
C ASN A 11 6.83 -5.68 -3.50
N LYS A 12 5.82 -5.73 -2.64
CA LYS A 12 4.50 -6.23 -3.02
C LYS A 12 3.79 -5.30 -4.00
N THR A 13 3.96 -4.02 -3.83
CA THR A 13 3.27 -3.02 -4.65
C THR A 13 4.11 -2.50 -5.81
N SER A 14 5.39 -2.81 -5.81
CA SER A 14 6.34 -2.25 -6.78
C SER A 14 6.47 -0.73 -6.68
N ILE A 15 6.14 -0.19 -5.53
CA ILE A 15 6.27 1.24 -5.26
C ILE A 15 7.42 1.43 -4.28
N SER A 16 8.26 2.43 -4.50
CA SER A 16 9.38 2.66 -3.61
C SER A 16 8.88 3.06 -2.21
N VAL A 17 9.71 2.80 -1.21
CA VAL A 17 9.36 3.15 0.17
C VAL A 17 9.09 4.64 0.29
N SER A 18 9.89 5.48 -0.38
CA SER A 18 9.70 6.93 -0.35
C SER A 18 8.32 7.32 -0.88
N ASN A 19 7.90 6.70 -1.97
CA ASN A 19 6.61 6.99 -2.54
C ASN A 19 5.47 6.48 -1.66
N ILE A 20 5.67 5.32 -1.04
CA ILE A 20 4.66 4.81 -0.11
C ILE A 20 4.47 5.78 1.05
N ARG A 21 5.55 6.32 1.60
CA ARG A 21 5.46 7.28 2.69
C ARG A 21 4.72 8.53 2.27
N ARG A 22 4.97 8.98 1.05
CA ARG A 22 4.27 10.14 0.53
C ARG A 22 2.78 9.87 0.37
N LEU A 23 2.45 8.69 -0.17
CA LEU A 23 1.04 8.30 -0.32
C LEU A 23 0.33 8.21 1.02
N VAL A 24 1.01 7.69 2.04
CA VAL A 24 0.45 7.64 3.39
C VAL A 24 0.18 9.05 3.90
N ARG A 25 1.15 9.95 3.72
CA ARG A 25 1.01 11.33 4.16
C ARG A 25 -0.16 12.01 3.46
N ASP A 26 -0.38 11.70 2.20
CA ASP A 26 -1.45 12.30 1.41
C ASP A 26 -2.78 11.57 1.54
N ASN A 27 -2.86 10.61 2.46
CA ASN A 27 -4.06 9.79 2.71
C ASN A 27 -4.49 8.98 1.50
N LYS A 28 -3.52 8.55 0.69
CA LYS A 28 -3.80 7.76 -0.50
C LYS A 28 -3.34 6.32 -0.38
N PHE A 29 -2.88 5.94 0.78
CA PHE A 29 -2.43 4.58 1.05
C PHE A 29 -2.77 4.26 2.51
N PRO A 30 -3.04 2.99 2.84
CA PRO A 30 -3.35 2.63 4.23
C PRO A 30 -2.26 3.09 5.18
N LYS A 31 -2.64 3.59 6.32
CA LYS A 31 -1.67 4.05 7.29
C LYS A 31 -1.06 2.88 8.03
N PRO A 32 0.24 2.94 8.30
CA PRO A 32 0.87 1.90 9.08
C PRO A 32 0.49 2.06 10.55
N PHE A 33 0.71 1.00 11.31
CA PHE A 33 0.53 1.06 12.75
C PHE A 33 1.87 0.71 13.42
N ALA A 34 2.05 1.19 14.64
CA ALA A 34 3.29 0.96 15.35
C ALA A 34 3.31 -0.44 15.94
N LEU A 35 4.38 -1.16 15.67
CA LEU A 35 4.61 -2.46 16.28
C LEU A 35 5.45 -2.28 17.53
N THR A 36 6.45 -1.41 17.44
CA THR A 36 7.29 -1.02 18.56
C THR A 36 7.59 0.45 18.38
N GLU A 37 8.38 1.01 19.28
CA GLU A 37 8.75 2.42 19.19
C GLU A 37 9.42 2.78 17.87
N ASN A 38 10.14 1.83 17.29
CA ASN A 38 10.93 2.11 16.09
C ASN A 38 10.46 1.36 14.87
N ARG A 39 9.39 0.57 15.00
CA ARG A 39 8.96 -0.25 13.88
C ARG A 39 7.50 -0.05 13.60
N GLN A 40 7.20 0.09 12.34
CA GLN A 40 5.84 0.21 11.86
C GLN A 40 5.56 -0.88 10.85
N GLY A 41 4.30 -1.20 10.68
CA GLY A 41 3.90 -2.22 9.73
C GLY A 41 2.51 -1.98 9.23
N TRP A 42 2.16 -2.77 8.23
CA TRP A 42 0.82 -2.76 7.65
C TRP A 42 0.27 -4.17 7.72
N LEU A 43 -1.04 -4.29 7.86
CA LEU A 43 -1.67 -5.59 7.70
C LEU A 43 -1.65 -5.95 6.22
N GLU A 44 -1.28 -7.18 5.92
CA GLU A 44 -1.26 -7.62 4.54
C GLU A 44 -2.63 -7.47 3.89
N THR A 45 -3.69 -7.74 4.64
CA THR A 45 -5.05 -7.60 4.10
C THR A 45 -5.34 -6.17 3.69
N ASP A 46 -4.88 -5.19 4.46
CA ASP A 46 -5.09 -3.79 4.10
C ASP A 46 -4.37 -3.44 2.80
N VAL A 47 -3.16 -3.94 2.64
CA VAL A 47 -2.39 -3.68 1.42
C VAL A 47 -3.04 -4.38 0.23
N ASN A 48 -3.49 -5.61 0.42
CA ASN A 48 -4.18 -6.35 -0.63
C ASN A 48 -5.46 -5.64 -1.05
N ASP A 49 -6.22 -5.13 -0.08
CA ASP A 49 -7.45 -4.40 -0.38
C ASP A 49 -7.15 -3.14 -1.18
N TRP A 50 -6.08 -2.44 -0.82
CA TRP A 50 -5.68 -1.24 -1.54
C TRP A 50 -5.31 -1.57 -3.00
N ILE A 51 -4.56 -2.66 -3.20
CA ILE A 51 -4.19 -3.09 -4.54
C ILE A 51 -5.44 -3.46 -5.33
N SER A 52 -6.36 -4.19 -4.71
CA SER A 52 -7.61 -4.56 -5.36
C SER A 52 -8.42 -3.35 -5.76
N GLU A 53 -8.45 -2.32 -4.92
CA GLU A 53 -9.14 -1.08 -5.25
C GLU A 53 -8.50 -0.40 -6.46
N CYS A 54 -7.17 -0.39 -6.52
CA CYS A 54 -6.48 0.20 -7.66
C CYS A 54 -6.83 -0.53 -8.95
N VAL A 55 -6.84 -1.84 -8.90
CA VAL A 55 -7.19 -2.65 -10.07
C VAL A 55 -8.64 -2.39 -10.48
N ARG A 56 -9.53 -2.35 -9.51
CA ARG A 56 -10.94 -2.14 -9.78
C ARG A 56 -11.19 -0.76 -10.38
N LYS A 57 -10.55 0.26 -9.85
CA LYS A 57 -10.71 1.62 -10.39
C LYS A 57 -10.18 1.70 -11.80
N HIS A 58 -9.09 1.02 -12.07
CA HIS A 58 -8.51 0.99 -13.39
C HIS A 58 -9.46 0.34 -14.38
N HIS A 59 -10.02 -0.80 -14.02
CA HIS A 59 -10.96 -1.50 -14.89
C HIS A 59 -12.27 -0.75 -15.05
N ALA A 60 -12.74 -0.15 -13.97
CA ALA A 60 -13.97 0.65 -14.03
C ALA A 60 -13.78 1.86 -14.92
N GLY A 61 -12.59 2.44 -14.92
CA GLY A 61 -12.27 3.55 -15.77
C GLY A 61 -12.25 3.18 -17.23
N GLY A 62 -11.98 1.93 -17.51
CA GLY A 62 -12.08 1.37 -18.85
C GLY A 62 -11.20 1.96 -19.89
N THR A 63 -10.33 2.82 -19.55
CA THR A 63 -9.58 3.51 -20.52
C THR A 63 -8.15 3.26 -20.44
N TYR A 64 -7.72 2.17 -20.09
CA TYR A 64 -6.36 2.03 -19.97
C TYR A 64 -5.73 1.77 -21.24
N ALA A 65 -5.02 2.63 -21.63
CA ALA A 65 -4.42 2.51 -22.87
C ALA A 65 -3.25 1.65 -22.80
N ARG A 66 -3.10 1.05 -23.05
CA ARG A 66 -2.07 0.48 -23.22
C ARG A 66 -1.82 -0.04 -23.26
#